data_2e6a8a698fa8ed3e4ed1e760d77a4a3d
#
_entry.id   2e6a8a698fa8ed3e4ed1e760d77a4a3d
#
_cell.length_a   1.000
_cell.length_b   1.000
_cell.length_c   1.000
_cell.angle_alpha   90.00
_cell.angle_beta   90.00
_cell.angle_gamma   90.00
#
_symmetry.space_group_name_H-M   'P 1'
#
loop_
_entity.id
_entity.type
_entity.pdbx_description
1 polymer ?
#
loop_
_entity_poly.entity_id
_entity_poly.type
_entity_poly.pdbx_seq_one_letter_code
_entity_poly.pdbx_strand_id
1 'polypeptide(L)'
;MANPAVVMAVTSVVSAVAQGISAEGQAKSDQLALENEKEQLLKQRGFLDEARDEELDLFRRETEELLGLQEVGFAKAGIAMEGSAIRVLRETARDAKEEEDKIMRQYDRYRSISEIKERSYSNQIAGVRYQRGLITPTSILGAVSGGARGFYTGRSLSRSKAPSKAPSKTIR
;
A
#
# COMPACT_ATOMS: atom_id res chain seq x y z
N MET A 1 -9.85 -51.65 13.53
CA MET A 1 -8.55 -50.94 13.57
C MET A 1 -8.42 -50.10 12.32
N ALA A 2 -8.24 -48.78 12.47
CA ALA A 2 -8.11 -47.88 11.32
C ALA A 2 -6.77 -48.14 10.60
N ASN A 3 -6.81 -48.13 9.25
CA ASN A 3 -5.62 -48.35 8.43
C ASN A 3 -4.68 -47.14 8.58
N PRO A 4 -3.43 -47.30 9.05
CA PRO A 4 -2.52 -46.18 9.31
C PRO A 4 -2.22 -45.33 8.04
N ALA A 5 -2.33 -45.92 6.87
CA ALA A 5 -2.18 -45.19 5.60
C ALA A 5 -3.31 -44.16 5.36
N VAL A 6 -4.54 -44.50 5.76
CA VAL A 6 -5.69 -43.60 5.65
C VAL A 6 -5.59 -42.47 6.66
N VAL A 7 -5.13 -42.73 7.88
CA VAL A 7 -4.95 -41.74 8.93
C VAL A 7 -3.87 -40.72 8.51
N MET A 8 -2.75 -41.14 7.95
CA MET A 8 -1.71 -40.24 7.44
C MET A 8 -2.17 -39.37 6.24
N ALA A 9 -2.95 -39.96 5.34
CA ALA A 9 -3.49 -39.23 4.20
C ALA A 9 -4.46 -38.11 4.64
N VAL A 10 -5.35 -38.42 5.59
CA VAL A 10 -6.32 -37.44 6.12
C VAL A 10 -5.62 -36.30 6.87
N THR A 11 -4.63 -36.62 7.72
CA THR A 11 -3.91 -35.58 8.47
C THR A 11 -3.09 -34.64 7.56
N SER A 12 -2.49 -35.17 6.48
CA SER A 12 -1.74 -34.30 5.54
C SER A 12 -2.66 -33.39 4.73
N VAL A 13 -3.86 -33.82 4.36
CA VAL A 13 -4.84 -32.98 3.66
C VAL A 13 -5.37 -31.88 4.58
N VAL A 14 -5.72 -32.22 5.82
CA VAL A 14 -6.25 -31.22 6.79
C VAL A 14 -5.22 -30.14 7.10
N SER A 15 -3.94 -30.47 7.27
CA SER A 15 -2.90 -29.47 7.53
C SER A 15 -2.64 -28.56 6.34
N ALA A 16 -2.65 -29.06 5.11
CA ALA A 16 -2.48 -28.24 3.90
C ALA A 16 -3.66 -27.27 3.68
N VAL A 17 -4.88 -27.71 3.95
CA VAL A 17 -6.07 -26.85 3.89
C VAL A 17 -6.03 -25.77 4.98
N ALA A 18 -5.65 -26.11 6.20
CA ALA A 18 -5.54 -25.13 7.30
C ALA A 18 -4.49 -24.04 7.01
N GLN A 19 -3.34 -24.40 6.43
CA GLN A 19 -2.31 -23.44 5.99
C GLN A 19 -2.81 -22.53 4.86
N GLY A 20 -3.55 -23.06 3.90
CA GLY A 20 -4.16 -22.27 2.82
C GLY A 20 -5.17 -21.26 3.35
N ILE A 21 -6.03 -21.65 4.29
CA ILE A 21 -7.02 -20.75 4.90
C ILE A 21 -6.33 -19.62 5.71
N SER A 22 -5.27 -19.92 6.46
CA SER A 22 -4.54 -18.91 7.22
C SER A 22 -3.81 -17.90 6.30
N ALA A 23 -3.19 -18.38 5.21
CA ALA A 23 -2.54 -17.51 4.22
C ALA A 23 -3.54 -16.62 3.48
N GLU A 24 -4.72 -17.12 3.15
CA GLU A 24 -5.79 -16.31 2.56
C GLU A 24 -6.32 -15.25 3.54
N GLY A 25 -6.46 -15.60 4.81
CA GLY A 25 -6.85 -14.68 5.88
C GLY A 25 -5.85 -13.54 6.05
N GLN A 26 -4.56 -13.85 6.06
CA GLN A 26 -3.49 -12.84 6.10
C GLN A 26 -3.52 -11.94 4.87
N ALA A 27 -3.60 -12.49 3.66
CA ALA A 27 -3.66 -11.70 2.44
C ALA A 27 -4.89 -10.78 2.37
N LYS A 28 -6.04 -11.18 2.94
CA LYS A 28 -7.20 -10.30 3.09
C LYS A 28 -6.94 -9.15 4.06
N SER A 29 -6.32 -9.45 5.21
CA SER A 29 -5.96 -8.44 6.21
C SER A 29 -4.98 -7.41 5.64
N ASP A 30 -3.95 -7.87 4.93
CA ASP A 30 -2.95 -7.01 4.30
C ASP A 30 -3.58 -6.14 3.20
N GLN A 31 -4.49 -6.70 2.40
CA GLN A 31 -5.22 -5.93 1.40
C GLN A 31 -6.06 -4.82 2.03
N LEU A 32 -6.81 -5.12 3.10
CA LEU A 32 -7.62 -4.12 3.81
C LEU A 32 -6.76 -3.03 4.46
N ALA A 33 -5.61 -3.40 5.03
CA ALA A 33 -4.67 -2.43 5.59
C ALA A 33 -4.17 -1.45 4.51
N LEU A 34 -3.74 -1.96 3.36
CA LEU A 34 -3.29 -1.14 2.23
C LEU A 34 -4.43 -0.26 1.64
N GLU A 35 -5.64 -0.76 1.57
CA GLU A 35 -6.81 0.01 1.13
C GLU A 35 -7.12 1.15 2.10
N ASN A 36 -7.05 0.91 3.41
CA ASN A 36 -7.21 1.94 4.44
C ASN A 36 -6.10 3.00 4.37
N GLU A 37 -4.84 2.59 4.21
CA GLU A 37 -3.71 3.53 4.05
C GLU A 37 -3.88 4.40 2.79
N LYS A 38 -4.33 3.81 1.68
CA LYS A 38 -4.63 4.55 0.46
C LYS A 38 -5.77 5.55 0.68
N GLU A 39 -6.83 5.17 1.38
CA GLU A 39 -7.95 6.07 1.69
C GLU A 39 -7.51 7.23 2.59
N GLN A 40 -6.69 6.98 3.61
CA GLN A 40 -6.10 8.02 4.45
C GLN A 40 -5.23 8.99 3.64
N LEU A 41 -4.42 8.47 2.70
CA LEU A 41 -3.60 9.30 1.82
C LEU A 41 -4.47 10.23 0.95
N LEU A 42 -5.60 9.73 0.41
CA LEU A 42 -6.53 10.53 -0.38
C LEU A 42 -7.20 11.62 0.45
N LYS A 43 -7.59 11.32 1.69
CA LYS A 43 -8.12 12.32 2.63
C LYS A 43 -7.08 13.40 2.96
N GLN A 44 -5.83 13.00 3.26
CA GLN A 44 -4.74 13.95 3.50
C GLN A 44 -4.49 14.86 2.29
N ARG A 45 -4.61 14.33 1.08
CA ARG A 45 -4.49 15.13 -0.15
C ARG A 45 -5.61 16.17 -0.27
N GLY A 46 -6.86 15.79 0.05
CA GLY A 46 -7.98 16.73 0.10
C GLY A 46 -7.72 17.90 1.05
N PHE A 47 -7.26 17.61 2.28
CA PHE A 47 -6.90 18.66 3.24
C PHE A 47 -5.74 19.55 2.78
N LEU A 48 -4.74 18.98 2.07
CA LEU A 48 -3.66 19.78 1.50
C LEU A 48 -4.15 20.71 0.37
N ASP A 49 -5.08 20.26 -0.47
CA ASP A 49 -5.67 21.10 -1.51
C ASP A 49 -6.49 22.23 -0.88
N GLU A 50 -7.28 21.97 0.15
CA GLU A 50 -8.02 23.01 0.91
C GLU A 50 -7.05 24.01 1.58
N ALA A 51 -6.01 23.51 2.26
CA ALA A 51 -5.02 24.36 2.92
C ALA A 51 -4.28 25.27 1.91
N ARG A 52 -3.97 24.75 0.71
CA ARG A 52 -3.39 25.56 -0.36
C ARG A 52 -4.31 26.71 -0.76
N ASP A 53 -5.58 26.41 -0.99
CA ASP A 53 -6.54 27.42 -1.45
C ASP A 53 -6.74 28.50 -0.37
N GLU A 54 -6.82 28.11 0.89
CA GLU A 54 -6.89 29.03 2.03
C GLU A 54 -5.63 29.91 2.13
N GLU A 55 -4.44 29.33 2.00
CA GLU A 55 -3.16 30.06 2.06
C GLU A 55 -3.04 31.05 0.91
N LEU A 56 -3.41 30.64 -0.31
CA LEU A 56 -3.40 31.53 -1.48
C LEU A 56 -4.40 32.68 -1.35
N ASP A 57 -5.61 32.40 -0.84
CA ASP A 57 -6.61 33.44 -0.63
C ASP A 57 -6.19 34.44 0.45
N LEU A 58 -5.58 33.97 1.54
CA LEU A 58 -5.04 34.84 2.58
C LEU A 58 -3.92 35.70 2.02
N PHE A 59 -2.96 35.10 1.33
CA PHE A 59 -1.82 35.81 0.72
C PHE A 59 -2.26 36.87 -0.30
N ARG A 60 -3.27 36.58 -1.12
CA ARG A 60 -3.84 37.54 -2.06
C ARG A 60 -4.47 38.73 -1.36
N ARG A 61 -5.26 38.51 -0.29
CA ARG A 61 -5.85 39.60 0.50
C ARG A 61 -4.79 40.46 1.16
N GLU A 62 -3.77 39.86 1.76
CA GLU A 62 -2.65 40.60 2.35
C GLU A 62 -1.90 41.43 1.31
N THR A 63 -1.70 40.89 0.11
CA THR A 63 -1.07 41.62 -1.01
C THR A 63 -1.91 42.76 -1.49
N GLU A 64 -3.22 42.58 -1.63
CA GLU A 64 -4.15 43.67 -2.01
C GLU A 64 -4.18 44.80 -0.97
N GLU A 65 -4.19 44.41 0.33
CA GLU A 65 -4.12 45.38 1.43
C GLU A 65 -2.80 46.14 1.42
N LEU A 66 -1.67 45.46 1.22
CA LEU A 66 -0.36 46.12 1.12
C LEU A 66 -0.29 47.11 -0.05
N LEU A 67 -0.78 46.72 -1.23
CA LEU A 67 -0.82 47.58 -2.40
C LEU A 67 -1.72 48.80 -2.14
N GLY A 68 -2.89 48.62 -1.53
CA GLY A 68 -3.79 49.71 -1.14
C GLY A 68 -3.16 50.65 -0.13
N LEU A 69 -2.45 50.14 0.87
CA LEU A 69 -1.71 50.98 1.83
C LEU A 69 -0.59 51.79 1.18
N GLN A 70 0.13 51.22 0.20
CA GLN A 70 1.15 51.94 -0.58
C GLN A 70 0.51 53.04 -1.41
N GLU A 71 -0.60 52.80 -2.09
CA GLU A 71 -1.33 53.81 -2.86
C GLU A 71 -1.78 55.00 -1.99
N VAL A 72 -2.41 54.68 -0.85
CA VAL A 72 -2.83 55.71 0.13
C VAL A 72 -1.62 56.45 0.70
N GLY A 73 -0.50 55.76 0.94
CA GLY A 73 0.74 56.38 1.41
C GLY A 73 1.29 57.38 0.40
N PHE A 74 1.34 57.03 -0.88
CA PHE A 74 1.76 57.96 -1.96
C PHE A 74 0.82 59.16 -2.10
N ALA A 75 -0.50 58.91 -2.04
CA ALA A 75 -1.49 60.00 -2.12
C ALA A 75 -1.37 60.99 -0.94
N LYS A 76 -1.18 60.49 0.28
CA LYS A 76 -0.96 61.34 1.49
C LYS A 76 0.34 62.12 1.44
N ALA A 77 1.38 61.55 0.80
CA ALA A 77 2.65 62.26 0.59
C ALA A 77 2.63 63.28 -0.56
N GLY A 78 1.50 63.43 -1.27
CA GLY A 78 1.38 64.30 -2.42
C GLY A 78 2.19 63.82 -3.62
N ILE A 79 2.58 62.57 -3.66
CA ILE A 79 3.34 61.96 -4.75
C ILE A 79 2.35 61.57 -5.85
N ALA A 80 2.54 62.10 -7.04
CA ALA A 80 1.74 61.71 -8.20
C ALA A 80 1.96 60.22 -8.51
N MET A 81 0.87 59.50 -8.84
CA MET A 81 0.91 58.09 -9.21
C MET A 81 1.52 57.90 -10.61
N GLU A 82 2.73 58.42 -10.78
CA GLU A 82 3.52 58.38 -12.02
C GLU A 82 4.97 57.99 -11.74
N GLY A 83 5.68 57.55 -12.75
CA GLY A 83 7.12 57.32 -12.70
C GLY A 83 7.56 56.32 -11.62
N SER A 84 8.20 56.84 -10.54
CA SER A 84 8.76 55.99 -9.47
C SER A 84 7.71 55.31 -8.60
N ALA A 85 6.57 55.97 -8.30
CA ALA A 85 5.51 55.41 -7.50
C ALA A 85 4.87 54.15 -8.16
N ILE A 86 4.54 54.28 -9.45
CA ILE A 86 4.04 53.14 -10.24
C ILE A 86 5.07 52.02 -10.33
N ARG A 87 6.36 52.33 -10.40
CA ARG A 87 7.42 51.33 -10.44
C ARG A 87 7.46 50.51 -9.15
N VAL A 88 7.37 51.12 -7.98
CA VAL A 88 7.32 50.45 -6.68
C VAL A 88 6.11 49.55 -6.59
N LEU A 89 4.90 50.00 -6.96
CA LEU A 89 3.70 49.18 -6.94
C LEU A 89 3.82 47.97 -7.87
N ARG A 90 4.38 48.15 -9.07
CA ARG A 90 4.61 47.04 -10.01
C ARG A 90 5.64 46.05 -9.48
N GLU A 91 6.68 46.52 -8.81
CA GLU A 91 7.69 45.67 -8.18
C GLU A 91 7.05 44.85 -7.05
N THR A 92 6.30 45.47 -6.14
CA THR A 92 5.54 44.78 -5.08
C THR A 92 4.59 43.72 -5.67
N ALA A 93 3.82 44.05 -6.70
CA ALA A 93 2.90 43.11 -7.34
C ALA A 93 3.63 41.93 -8.04
N ARG A 94 4.81 42.20 -8.61
CA ARG A 94 5.65 41.18 -9.21
C ARG A 94 6.21 40.22 -8.14
N ASP A 95 6.75 40.79 -7.06
CA ASP A 95 7.30 39.98 -5.96
C ASP A 95 6.22 39.14 -5.31
N ALA A 96 5.02 39.68 -5.12
CA ALA A 96 3.86 38.92 -4.64
C ALA A 96 3.50 37.74 -5.58
N LYS A 97 3.51 37.99 -6.89
CA LYS A 97 3.27 36.89 -7.85
C LYS A 97 4.34 35.81 -7.82
N GLU A 98 5.61 36.19 -7.66
CA GLU A 98 6.70 35.22 -7.50
C GLU A 98 6.54 34.38 -6.24
N GLU A 99 6.03 34.99 -5.14
CA GLU A 99 5.75 34.26 -3.89
C GLU A 99 4.54 33.33 -4.03
N GLU A 100 3.44 33.78 -4.67
CA GLU A 100 2.30 32.95 -5.02
C GLU A 100 2.74 31.70 -5.83
N ASP A 101 3.60 31.90 -6.83
CA ASP A 101 4.16 30.83 -7.64
C ASP A 101 5.03 29.87 -6.81
N LYS A 102 5.73 30.34 -5.77
CA LYS A 102 6.49 29.46 -4.86
C LYS A 102 5.56 28.61 -4.00
N ILE A 103 4.51 29.20 -3.44
CA ILE A 103 3.47 28.47 -2.69
C ILE A 103 2.89 27.38 -3.59
N MET A 104 2.44 27.70 -4.78
CA MET A 104 1.89 26.71 -5.73
C MET A 104 2.87 25.58 -6.02
N ARG A 105 4.14 25.90 -6.34
CA ARG A 105 5.17 24.87 -6.60
C ARG A 105 5.42 23.96 -5.40
N GLN A 106 5.29 24.47 -4.19
CA GLN A 106 5.44 23.67 -2.98
C GLN A 106 4.31 22.64 -2.86
N TYR A 107 3.07 23.06 -3.05
CA TYR A 107 1.91 22.16 -3.03
C TYR A 107 1.93 21.15 -4.19
N ASP A 108 2.35 21.54 -5.38
CA ASP A 108 2.52 20.63 -6.52
C ASP A 108 3.55 19.52 -6.24
N ARG A 109 4.63 19.85 -5.52
CA ARG A 109 5.59 18.83 -5.05
C ARG A 109 4.96 17.83 -4.07
N TYR A 110 4.20 18.32 -3.09
CA TYR A 110 3.49 17.44 -2.15
C TYR A 110 2.46 16.57 -2.86
N ARG A 111 1.74 17.13 -3.81
CA ARG A 111 0.77 16.41 -4.64
C ARG A 111 1.43 15.32 -5.46
N SER A 112 2.54 15.59 -6.12
CA SER A 112 3.27 14.60 -6.92
C SER A 112 3.82 13.46 -6.05
N ILE A 113 4.33 13.75 -4.85
CA ILE A 113 4.76 12.73 -3.90
C ILE A 113 3.58 11.84 -3.46
N SER A 114 2.42 12.46 -3.19
CA SER A 114 1.20 11.76 -2.84
C SER A 114 0.72 10.84 -3.98
N GLU A 115 0.77 11.30 -5.23
CA GLU A 115 0.42 10.51 -6.41
C GLU A 115 1.34 9.28 -6.61
N ILE A 116 2.64 9.46 -6.35
CA ILE A 116 3.60 8.34 -6.40
C ILE A 116 3.27 7.30 -5.32
N LYS A 117 2.97 7.75 -4.09
CA LYS A 117 2.56 6.86 -3.00
C LYS A 117 1.25 6.12 -3.33
N GLU A 118 0.26 6.83 -3.87
CA GLU A 118 -1.02 6.24 -4.29
C GLU A 118 -0.83 5.13 -5.33
N ARG A 119 0.02 5.37 -6.34
CA ARG A 119 0.39 4.35 -7.33
C ARG A 119 1.10 3.17 -6.69
N SER A 120 1.98 3.41 -5.73
CA SER A 120 2.66 2.35 -4.98
C SER A 120 1.68 1.48 -4.22
N TYR A 121 0.74 2.06 -3.47
CA TYR A 121 -0.32 1.30 -2.78
C TYR A 121 -1.20 0.53 -3.76
N SER A 122 -1.58 1.13 -4.88
CA SER A 122 -2.38 0.46 -5.90
C SER A 122 -1.68 -0.77 -6.49
N ASN A 123 -0.36 -0.66 -6.73
CA ASN A 123 0.46 -1.78 -7.20
C ASN A 123 0.61 -2.87 -6.14
N GLN A 124 0.78 -2.51 -4.87
CA GLN A 124 0.86 -3.46 -3.75
C GLN A 124 -0.47 -4.21 -3.58
N ILE A 125 -1.60 -3.51 -3.62
CA ILE A 125 -2.94 -4.11 -3.58
C ILE A 125 -3.13 -5.08 -4.75
N ALA A 126 -2.72 -4.71 -5.96
CA ALA A 126 -2.78 -5.60 -7.12
C ALA A 126 -1.90 -6.84 -6.93
N GLY A 127 -0.70 -6.68 -6.37
CA GLY A 127 0.21 -7.79 -6.02
C GLY A 127 -0.41 -8.75 -5.01
N VAL A 128 -0.99 -8.23 -3.92
CA VAL A 128 -1.67 -9.05 -2.90
C VAL A 128 -2.87 -9.79 -3.50
N ARG A 129 -3.67 -9.14 -4.34
CA ARG A 129 -4.79 -9.79 -5.04
C ARG A 129 -4.33 -10.90 -5.97
N TYR A 130 -3.23 -10.69 -6.71
CA TYR A 130 -2.64 -11.71 -7.56
C TYR A 130 -2.14 -12.92 -6.75
N GLN A 131 -1.40 -12.68 -5.68
CA GLN A 131 -0.93 -13.74 -4.77
C GLN A 131 -2.09 -14.54 -4.19
N ARG A 132 -3.17 -13.86 -3.77
CA ARG A 132 -4.38 -14.48 -3.27
C ARG A 132 -5.03 -15.40 -4.32
N GLY A 133 -5.06 -15.00 -5.59
CA GLY A 133 -5.55 -15.83 -6.69
C GLY A 133 -4.73 -17.10 -6.90
N LEU A 134 -3.44 -17.12 -6.51
CA LEU A 134 -2.56 -18.27 -6.62
C LEU A 134 -2.61 -19.19 -5.39
N ILE A 135 -2.98 -18.69 -4.21
CA ILE A 135 -3.00 -19.48 -2.96
C ILE A 135 -3.99 -20.63 -3.08
N THR A 136 -5.20 -20.39 -3.57
CA THR A 136 -6.25 -21.41 -3.67
C THR A 136 -5.88 -22.60 -4.57
N PRO A 137 -5.39 -22.38 -5.82
CA PRO A 137 -4.95 -23.50 -6.68
C PRO A 137 -3.74 -24.25 -6.09
N THR A 138 -2.79 -23.54 -5.50
CA THR A 138 -1.55 -24.12 -4.97
C THR A 138 -1.83 -24.98 -3.73
N SER A 139 -2.75 -24.55 -2.85
CA SER A 139 -3.14 -25.31 -1.67
C SER A 139 -3.89 -26.60 -2.05
N ILE A 140 -4.73 -26.57 -3.10
CA ILE A 140 -5.41 -27.75 -3.61
C ILE A 140 -4.41 -28.74 -4.21
N LEU A 141 -3.46 -28.27 -5.05
CA LEU A 141 -2.42 -29.12 -5.63
C LEU A 141 -1.50 -29.70 -4.56
N GLY A 142 -1.13 -28.93 -3.53
CA GLY A 142 -0.36 -29.38 -2.38
C GLY A 142 -1.07 -30.47 -1.58
N ALA A 143 -2.38 -30.32 -1.35
CA ALA A 143 -3.21 -31.30 -0.68
C ALA A 143 -3.30 -32.62 -1.46
N VAL A 144 -3.49 -32.55 -2.77
CA VAL A 144 -3.56 -33.74 -3.64
C VAL A 144 -2.20 -34.46 -3.70
N SER A 145 -1.10 -33.72 -3.86
CA SER A 145 0.24 -34.31 -3.92
C SER A 145 0.71 -34.86 -2.58
N GLY A 146 0.36 -34.24 -1.47
CA GLY A 146 0.62 -34.70 -0.10
C GLY A 146 -0.17 -35.98 0.22
N GLY A 147 -1.43 -36.05 -0.17
CA GLY A 147 -2.27 -37.23 -0.05
C GLY A 147 -1.72 -38.41 -0.85
N ALA A 148 -1.28 -38.20 -2.09
CA ALA A 148 -0.68 -39.25 -2.92
C ALA A 148 0.63 -39.79 -2.32
N ARG A 149 1.53 -38.92 -1.82
CA ARG A 149 2.76 -39.36 -1.14
C ARG A 149 2.50 -40.15 0.14
N GLY A 150 1.51 -39.73 0.96
CA GLY A 150 1.10 -40.46 2.15
C GLY A 150 0.58 -41.84 1.83
N PHE A 151 -0.13 -42.01 0.71
CA PHE A 151 -0.64 -43.30 0.27
C PHE A 151 0.48 -44.28 -0.17
N TYR A 152 1.48 -43.78 -0.90
CA TYR A 152 2.62 -44.59 -1.34
C TYR A 152 3.53 -44.97 -0.19
N THR A 153 3.82 -44.11 0.77
CA THR A 153 4.64 -44.43 1.95
C THR A 153 3.95 -45.40 2.88
N GLY A 154 2.63 -45.27 3.09
CA GLY A 154 1.85 -46.21 3.89
C GLY A 154 1.82 -47.64 3.30
N ARG A 155 1.78 -47.76 1.96
CA ARG A 155 1.77 -49.03 1.27
C ARG A 155 3.14 -49.73 1.29
N SER A 156 4.24 -48.95 1.28
CA SER A 156 5.60 -49.51 1.39
C SER A 156 5.89 -50.07 2.79
N LEU A 157 5.42 -49.38 3.84
CA LEU A 157 5.58 -49.82 5.24
C LEU A 157 4.77 -51.10 5.56
N SER A 158 3.62 -51.31 4.93
CA SER A 158 2.83 -52.53 5.13
C SER A 158 3.46 -53.78 4.46
N ARG A 159 4.31 -53.60 3.42
CA ARG A 159 5.01 -54.72 2.76
C ARG A 159 6.28 -55.18 3.49
N SER A 160 6.91 -54.36 4.32
CA SER A 160 8.16 -54.70 5.03
C SER A 160 7.98 -55.49 6.32
N LYS A 161 6.75 -55.82 6.75
CA LYS A 161 6.48 -56.68 7.92
C LYS A 161 6.15 -58.13 7.58
N ALA A 162 6.83 -58.75 6.62
CA ALA A 162 6.82 -60.20 6.51
C ALA A 162 7.84 -60.77 7.52
N PRO A 163 7.45 -61.68 8.44
CA PRO A 163 8.39 -62.22 9.41
C PRO A 163 9.46 -63.05 8.67
N SER A 164 10.73 -62.70 8.83
CA SER A 164 11.83 -63.54 8.40
C SER A 164 11.82 -64.79 9.23
N LYS A 165 11.65 -65.96 8.58
CA LYS A 165 11.79 -67.30 9.21
C LYS A 165 13.24 -67.39 9.70
N ALA A 166 13.38 -67.59 11.03
CA ALA A 166 14.66 -67.89 11.63
C ALA A 166 15.19 -69.24 11.11
N PRO A 167 16.45 -69.43 10.83
CA PRO A 167 17.02 -70.73 10.48
C PRO A 167 17.09 -71.61 11.71
N SER A 168 16.54 -72.82 11.59
CA SER A 168 16.64 -73.85 12.57
C SER A 168 18.11 -74.31 12.74
N LYS A 169 18.70 -74.14 13.92
CA LYS A 169 19.96 -74.78 14.30
C LYS A 169 19.75 -76.28 14.50
N THR A 170 20.31 -77.03 13.60
CA THR A 170 20.53 -78.50 13.83
C THR A 170 21.78 -78.60 14.66
N ILE A 171 21.63 -79.17 15.89
CA ILE A 171 22.73 -79.56 16.77
C ILE A 171 23.04 -81.03 16.41
N ARG A 172 24.32 -81.28 16.15
CA ARG A 172 24.97 -82.58 16.27
C ARG A 172 26.06 -82.53 17.31
#